data_d2b6bf40490fea1e90094c89d2731a73
#
_entry.id   d2b6bf40490fea1e90094c89d2731a73
#
_cell.length_a   1.000
_cell.length_b   1.000
_cell.length_c   1.000
_cell.angle_alpha   90.00
_cell.angle_beta   90.00
_cell.angle_gamma   90.00
#
_symmetry.space_group_name_H-M   'P 1'
#
loop_
_entity.id
_entity.type
_entity.pdbx_description
1 polymer ?
#
loop_
_entity_poly.entity_id
_entity_poly.type
_entity_poly.pdbx_seq_one_letter_code
_entity_poly.pdbx_strand_id
1 'polypeptide(L)'
;EYTAMEIDEPDDWMILENLMRKHVLSKHKESFSQIKLFLTDVDGTLTDGGMYYGESSEELKKFNTRDGMGLQLLQEAGIKTGIITSENTKIVENRAKKLKVDYLVQGKRDGGKLAAAQDLCAQLNITLNEVAYIGDDVNCKELLSAVRVKACPADSMPSIIEIQIGRASCRERVYHCV
;
A
#
# COMPACT_ATOMS: atom_id res chain seq x y z
N GLU A 1 18.48 -19.12 -0.94
CA GLU A 1 19.58 -19.53 -1.88
C GLU A 1 19.62 -18.69 -3.17
N TYR A 2 18.61 -17.89 -3.49
CA TYR A 2 18.57 -17.05 -4.71
C TYR A 2 18.97 -15.58 -4.47
N THR A 3 19.41 -15.24 -3.26
CA THR A 3 19.73 -13.86 -2.85
C THR A 3 21.17 -13.44 -3.11
N ALA A 4 21.98 -14.29 -3.73
CA ALA A 4 23.40 -14.05 -3.95
C ALA A 4 23.78 -13.87 -5.44
N MET A 5 22.84 -13.49 -6.28
CA MET A 5 23.12 -13.24 -7.69
C MET A 5 23.43 -11.75 -7.87
N GLU A 6 24.66 -11.42 -8.23
CA GLU A 6 25.05 -10.08 -8.65
C GLU A 6 24.57 -9.85 -10.09
N ILE A 7 24.17 -8.62 -10.40
CA ILE A 7 23.74 -8.21 -11.74
C ILE A 7 24.92 -7.48 -12.37
N ASP A 8 25.72 -8.22 -13.12
CA ASP A 8 26.90 -7.68 -13.78
C ASP A 8 26.69 -7.48 -15.29
N GLU A 9 25.76 -8.23 -15.88
CA GLU A 9 25.46 -8.18 -17.31
C GLU A 9 23.94 -7.94 -17.54
N PRO A 10 23.55 -7.32 -18.69
CA PRO A 10 22.15 -7.09 -19.03
C PRO A 10 21.27 -8.36 -19.03
N ASP A 11 21.88 -9.52 -19.36
CA ASP A 11 21.16 -10.80 -19.39
C ASP A 11 20.85 -11.33 -18.00
N ASP A 12 21.62 -10.96 -16.98
CA ASP A 12 21.36 -11.32 -15.57
C ASP A 12 20.04 -10.75 -15.08
N TRP A 13 19.68 -9.55 -15.55
CA TRP A 13 18.39 -8.94 -15.25
C TRP A 13 17.23 -9.80 -15.71
N MET A 14 17.30 -10.32 -16.93
CA MET A 14 16.27 -11.17 -17.52
C MET A 14 16.14 -12.51 -16.79
N ILE A 15 17.27 -13.08 -16.34
CA ILE A 15 17.32 -14.31 -15.54
C ILE A 15 16.69 -14.05 -14.17
N LEU A 16 17.05 -12.96 -13.48
CA LEU A 16 16.50 -12.59 -12.19
C LEU A 16 15.00 -12.28 -12.27
N GLU A 17 14.55 -11.57 -13.29
CA GLU A 17 13.13 -11.30 -13.51
C GLU A 17 12.34 -12.60 -13.70
N ASN A 18 12.85 -13.54 -14.49
CA ASN A 18 12.24 -14.85 -14.70
C ASN A 18 12.21 -15.68 -13.40
N LEU A 19 13.26 -15.64 -12.60
CA LEU A 19 13.33 -16.33 -11.30
C LEU A 19 12.34 -15.70 -10.31
N MET A 20 12.24 -14.37 -10.25
CA MET A 20 11.25 -13.66 -9.45
C MET A 20 9.82 -14.01 -9.88
N ARG A 21 9.54 -13.97 -11.19
CA ARG A 21 8.23 -14.37 -11.73
C ARG A 21 7.86 -15.80 -11.35
N LYS A 22 8.82 -16.73 -11.47
CA LYS A 22 8.61 -18.16 -11.21
C LYS A 22 8.50 -18.49 -9.71
N HIS A 23 9.34 -17.91 -8.86
CA HIS A 23 9.48 -18.35 -7.46
C HIS A 23 8.84 -17.42 -6.43
N VAL A 24 8.63 -16.17 -6.76
CA VAL A 24 8.03 -15.18 -5.86
C VAL A 24 6.61 -14.85 -6.32
N LEU A 25 6.46 -14.30 -7.53
CA LEU A 25 5.17 -13.82 -8.01
C LEU A 25 4.18 -14.95 -8.31
N SER A 26 4.66 -16.11 -8.80
CA SER A 26 3.76 -17.24 -9.09
C SER A 26 3.10 -17.84 -7.84
N LYS A 27 3.79 -17.81 -6.70
CA LYS A 27 3.24 -18.31 -5.41
C LYS A 27 2.03 -17.50 -4.94
N HIS A 28 1.92 -16.26 -5.36
CA HIS A 28 0.86 -15.33 -4.95
C HIS A 28 -0.10 -14.96 -6.09
N LYS A 29 0.12 -15.49 -7.31
CA LYS A 29 -0.67 -15.13 -8.50
C LYS A 29 -2.18 -15.31 -8.29
N GLU A 30 -2.61 -16.40 -7.68
CA GLU A 30 -4.04 -16.62 -7.36
C GLU A 30 -4.57 -15.60 -6.35
N SER A 31 -3.75 -15.20 -5.38
CA SER A 31 -4.14 -14.19 -4.40
C SER A 31 -4.31 -12.82 -5.06
N PHE A 32 -3.40 -12.42 -5.92
CA PHE A 32 -3.44 -11.12 -6.60
C PHE A 32 -4.54 -11.04 -7.65
N SER A 33 -4.80 -12.11 -8.41
CA SER A 33 -5.82 -12.10 -9.48
C SER A 33 -7.25 -11.87 -8.99
N GLN A 34 -7.51 -12.04 -7.71
CA GLN A 34 -8.84 -11.84 -7.11
C GLN A 34 -9.01 -10.44 -6.50
N ILE A 35 -7.97 -9.62 -6.48
CA ILE A 35 -8.04 -8.28 -5.87
C ILE A 35 -8.84 -7.34 -6.76
N LYS A 36 -9.83 -6.70 -6.17
CA LYS A 36 -10.70 -5.69 -6.80
C LYS A 36 -10.54 -4.30 -6.18
N LEU A 37 -10.05 -4.25 -4.93
CA LEU A 37 -9.85 -3.00 -4.19
C LEU A 37 -8.45 -2.99 -3.55
N PHE A 38 -7.69 -1.95 -3.83
CA PHE A 38 -6.43 -1.65 -3.18
C PHE A 38 -6.60 -0.46 -2.24
N LEU A 39 -6.25 -0.65 -0.98
CA LEU A 39 -6.30 0.38 0.05
C LEU A 39 -4.90 0.68 0.59
N THR A 40 -4.65 1.92 0.93
CA THR A 40 -3.37 2.36 1.51
C THR A 40 -3.59 3.29 2.70
N ASP A 41 -2.70 3.20 3.69
CA ASP A 41 -2.52 4.25 4.68
C ASP A 41 -1.75 5.43 4.08
N VAL A 42 -1.55 6.50 4.84
CA VAL A 42 -0.84 7.72 4.42
C VAL A 42 0.48 7.87 5.17
N ASP A 43 0.42 8.13 6.46
CA ASP A 43 1.59 8.47 7.26
C ASP A 43 2.43 7.23 7.50
N GLY A 44 3.72 7.30 7.17
CA GLY A 44 4.60 6.15 7.19
C GLY A 44 4.43 5.17 6.00
N THR A 45 3.38 5.32 5.18
CA THR A 45 3.11 4.48 4.00
C THR A 45 3.26 5.23 2.68
N LEU A 46 2.44 6.23 2.38
CA LEU A 46 2.58 7.13 1.21
C LEU A 46 3.52 8.30 1.48
N THR A 47 3.86 8.53 2.74
CA THR A 47 4.87 9.49 3.20
C THR A 47 5.99 8.74 3.91
N ASP A 48 7.06 9.45 4.25
CA ASP A 48 8.16 8.93 5.08
C ASP A 48 7.86 8.97 6.60
N GLY A 49 6.61 9.29 6.99
CA GLY A 49 6.18 9.45 8.38
C GLY A 49 6.67 10.74 9.04
N GLY A 50 7.52 11.53 8.35
CA GLY A 50 8.00 12.81 8.85
C GLY A 50 6.92 13.89 8.77
N MET A 51 6.80 14.69 9.83
CA MET A 51 5.89 15.83 9.93
C MET A 51 6.70 17.12 9.94
N TYR A 52 6.40 18.05 9.03
CA TYR A 52 7.01 19.36 8.97
C TYR A 52 6.00 20.41 9.44
N TYR A 53 6.35 21.15 10.47
CA TYR A 53 5.52 22.23 11.02
C TYR A 53 6.21 23.58 10.81
N GLY A 54 5.47 24.53 10.21
CA GLY A 54 5.88 25.92 10.13
C GLY A 54 5.52 26.71 11.40
N GLU A 55 6.10 27.88 11.60
CA GLU A 55 5.79 28.77 12.73
C GLU A 55 4.33 29.24 12.75
N SER A 56 3.69 29.31 11.57
CA SER A 56 2.28 29.69 11.39
C SER A 56 1.30 28.52 11.52
N SER A 57 1.73 27.41 12.12
CA SER A 57 0.94 26.16 12.24
C SER A 57 0.65 25.46 10.90
N GLU A 58 1.43 25.75 9.87
CA GLU A 58 1.39 25.03 8.61
C GLU A 58 1.99 23.65 8.79
N GLU A 59 1.29 22.65 8.28
CA GLU A 59 1.76 21.26 8.24
C GLU A 59 2.09 20.89 6.79
N LEU A 60 3.24 20.25 6.57
CA LEU A 60 3.65 19.74 5.27
C LEU A 60 3.93 18.25 5.35
N LYS A 61 3.55 17.51 4.31
CA LYS A 61 3.84 16.07 4.15
C LYS A 61 4.57 15.84 2.83
N LYS A 62 5.56 14.97 2.87
CA LYS A 62 6.34 14.60 1.69
C LYS A 62 5.83 13.30 1.10
N PHE A 63 5.22 13.39 -0.09
CA PHE A 63 4.77 12.25 -0.88
C PHE A 63 5.79 11.85 -1.95
N ASN A 64 5.79 10.58 -2.34
CA ASN A 64 6.60 10.10 -3.45
C ASN A 64 5.77 10.07 -4.76
N THR A 65 6.41 10.46 -5.88
CA THR A 65 5.76 10.45 -7.21
C THR A 65 5.57 9.03 -7.74
N ARG A 66 6.47 8.10 -7.40
CA ARG A 66 6.40 6.69 -7.85
C ARG A 66 5.20 5.96 -7.26
N ASP A 67 4.82 6.25 -6.01
CA ASP A 67 3.59 5.71 -5.42
C ASP A 67 2.35 6.14 -6.20
N GLY A 68 2.36 7.40 -6.71
CA GLY A 68 1.31 7.87 -7.60
C GLY A 68 1.23 7.10 -8.91
N MET A 69 2.37 6.72 -9.48
CA MET A 69 2.42 5.85 -10.67
C MET A 69 1.89 4.45 -10.35
N GLY A 70 2.25 3.86 -9.21
CA GLY A 70 1.73 2.56 -8.77
C GLY A 70 0.20 2.56 -8.66
N LEU A 71 -0.38 3.59 -8.05
CA LEU A 71 -1.84 3.73 -7.98
C LEU A 71 -2.49 3.87 -9.37
N GLN A 72 -1.87 4.60 -10.28
CA GLN A 72 -2.34 4.73 -11.66
C GLN A 72 -2.34 3.38 -12.39
N LEU A 73 -1.26 2.59 -12.27
CA LEU A 73 -1.18 1.26 -12.88
C LEU A 73 -2.26 0.31 -12.36
N LEU A 74 -2.58 0.36 -11.06
CA LEU A 74 -3.68 -0.40 -10.48
C LEU A 74 -5.03 0.01 -11.08
N GLN A 75 -5.28 1.32 -11.22
CA GLN A 75 -6.50 1.85 -11.84
C GLN A 75 -6.63 1.43 -13.32
N GLU A 76 -5.53 1.48 -14.07
CA GLU A 76 -5.47 1.02 -15.47
C GLU A 76 -5.73 -0.49 -15.59
N ALA A 77 -5.33 -1.27 -14.59
CA ALA A 77 -5.66 -2.70 -14.47
C ALA A 77 -7.11 -2.98 -14.02
N GLY A 78 -7.91 -1.93 -13.78
CA GLY A 78 -9.31 -2.05 -13.35
C GLY A 78 -9.52 -2.27 -11.86
N ILE A 79 -8.46 -2.14 -11.04
CA ILE A 79 -8.52 -2.25 -9.59
C ILE A 79 -8.94 -0.91 -9.00
N LYS A 80 -9.97 -0.91 -8.15
CA LYS A 80 -10.37 0.28 -7.41
C LYS A 80 -9.30 0.65 -6.39
N THR A 81 -9.07 1.95 -6.20
CA THR A 81 -8.04 2.45 -5.29
C THR A 81 -8.64 3.33 -4.19
N GLY A 82 -8.11 3.22 -2.97
CA GLY A 82 -8.58 4.02 -1.86
C GLY A 82 -7.49 4.34 -0.84
N ILE A 83 -7.71 5.44 -0.13
CA ILE A 83 -6.89 5.87 1.00
C ILE A 83 -7.74 5.79 2.26
N ILE A 84 -7.23 5.13 3.30
CA ILE A 84 -7.83 5.11 4.65
C ILE A 84 -6.77 5.57 5.64
N THR A 85 -7.01 6.70 6.30
CA THR A 85 -6.06 7.29 7.25
C THR A 85 -6.71 7.70 8.57
N SER A 86 -5.93 7.72 9.63
CA SER A 86 -6.32 8.22 10.95
C SER A 86 -6.39 9.75 11.01
N GLU A 87 -5.63 10.43 10.18
CA GLU A 87 -5.60 11.88 10.10
C GLU A 87 -6.75 12.42 9.24
N ASN A 88 -7.15 13.66 9.52
CA ASN A 88 -8.14 14.40 8.72
C ASN A 88 -7.52 15.72 8.29
N THR A 89 -6.91 15.75 7.12
CA THR A 89 -6.14 16.90 6.63
C THR A 89 -6.43 17.26 5.18
N LYS A 90 -6.37 18.55 4.89
CA LYS A 90 -6.52 19.08 3.53
C LYS A 90 -5.41 18.62 2.58
N ILE A 91 -4.22 18.36 3.13
CA ILE A 91 -3.06 17.88 2.37
C ILE A 91 -3.38 16.52 1.75
N VAL A 92 -3.96 15.61 2.54
CA VAL A 92 -4.35 14.28 2.07
C VAL A 92 -5.48 14.35 1.04
N GLU A 93 -6.49 15.22 1.25
CA GLU A 93 -7.54 15.44 0.25
C GLU A 93 -6.97 15.90 -1.10
N ASN A 94 -6.05 16.89 -1.08
CA ASN A 94 -5.43 17.41 -2.27
C ASN A 94 -4.61 16.34 -2.99
N ARG A 95 -3.89 15.50 -2.23
CA ARG A 95 -3.12 14.38 -2.79
C ARG A 95 -4.05 13.34 -3.42
N ALA A 96 -5.09 12.93 -2.73
CA ALA A 96 -6.09 11.97 -3.19
C ALA A 96 -6.75 12.45 -4.51
N LYS A 97 -7.14 13.70 -4.58
CA LYS A 97 -7.69 14.33 -5.81
C LYS A 97 -6.70 14.29 -6.96
N LYS A 98 -5.42 14.65 -6.70
CA LYS A 98 -4.37 14.63 -7.73
C LYS A 98 -4.14 13.22 -8.28
N LEU A 99 -4.21 12.20 -7.43
CA LEU A 99 -4.02 10.79 -7.78
C LEU A 99 -5.29 10.14 -8.32
N LYS A 100 -6.43 10.84 -8.27
CA LYS A 100 -7.74 10.36 -8.73
C LYS A 100 -8.14 9.03 -8.08
N VAL A 101 -7.79 8.84 -6.79
CA VAL A 101 -8.22 7.64 -6.07
C VAL A 101 -9.74 7.60 -5.98
N ASP A 102 -10.32 6.40 -6.08
CA ASP A 102 -11.76 6.21 -6.08
C ASP A 102 -12.37 6.52 -4.71
N TYR A 103 -11.64 6.24 -3.61
CA TYR A 103 -12.14 6.39 -2.25
C TYR A 103 -11.13 7.10 -1.35
N LEU A 104 -11.62 8.05 -0.55
CA LEU A 104 -10.85 8.70 0.51
C LEU A 104 -11.65 8.65 1.81
N VAL A 105 -11.11 7.99 2.81
CA VAL A 105 -11.70 7.91 4.16
C VAL A 105 -10.67 8.41 5.17
N GLN A 106 -11.00 9.49 5.84
CA GLN A 106 -10.14 10.17 6.82
C GLN A 106 -10.69 10.06 8.25
N GLY A 107 -9.86 10.34 9.26
CA GLY A 107 -10.27 10.41 10.67
C GLY A 107 -10.56 9.04 11.29
N LYS A 108 -10.03 7.95 10.77
CA LYS A 108 -10.31 6.58 11.23
C LYS A 108 -9.28 6.10 12.25
N ARG A 109 -9.59 6.31 13.53
CA ARG A 109 -8.81 5.85 14.69
C ARG A 109 -9.48 4.62 15.33
N ASP A 110 -8.80 3.97 16.25
CA ASP A 110 -9.35 2.95 17.17
C ASP A 110 -10.20 1.85 16.48
N GLY A 111 -9.59 1.13 15.54
CA GLY A 111 -10.27 0.07 14.75
C GLY A 111 -11.14 0.61 13.60
N GLY A 112 -11.31 1.91 13.47
CA GLY A 112 -12.14 2.54 12.45
C GLY A 112 -11.68 2.29 11.01
N LYS A 113 -10.41 1.89 10.78
CA LYS A 113 -9.90 1.52 9.44
C LYS A 113 -10.55 0.22 8.94
N LEU A 114 -10.69 -0.79 9.79
CA LEU A 114 -11.36 -2.05 9.43
C LEU A 114 -12.83 -1.82 9.10
N ALA A 115 -13.55 -1.08 9.95
CA ALA A 115 -14.96 -0.75 9.71
C ALA A 115 -15.14 0.01 8.39
N ALA A 116 -14.29 1.01 8.12
CA ALA A 116 -14.32 1.76 6.86
C ALA A 116 -14.07 0.85 5.63
N ALA A 117 -13.14 -0.10 5.72
CA ALA A 117 -12.90 -1.06 4.64
C ALA A 117 -14.10 -1.99 4.42
N GLN A 118 -14.77 -2.43 5.49
CA GLN A 118 -16.00 -3.22 5.42
C GLN A 118 -17.15 -2.44 4.76
N ASP A 119 -17.30 -1.16 5.10
CA ASP A 119 -18.29 -0.28 4.46
C ASP A 119 -18.03 -0.13 2.95
N LEU A 120 -16.77 0.05 2.55
CA LEU A 120 -16.38 0.09 1.15
C LEU A 120 -16.63 -1.24 0.44
N CYS A 121 -16.34 -2.36 1.10
CA CYS A 121 -16.64 -3.69 0.56
C CYS A 121 -18.15 -3.87 0.32
N ALA A 122 -18.98 -3.45 1.26
CA ALA A 122 -20.44 -3.50 1.11
C ALA A 122 -20.93 -2.65 -0.07
N GLN A 123 -20.40 -1.41 -0.23
CA GLN A 123 -20.73 -0.54 -1.36
C GLN A 123 -20.33 -1.14 -2.71
N LEU A 124 -19.21 -1.85 -2.77
CA LEU A 124 -18.68 -2.47 -3.99
C LEU A 124 -19.23 -3.88 -4.25
N ASN A 125 -20.00 -4.43 -3.32
CA ASN A 125 -20.45 -5.83 -3.34
C ASN A 125 -19.29 -6.83 -3.48
N ILE A 126 -18.24 -6.61 -2.68
CA ILE A 126 -17.05 -7.46 -2.57
C ILE A 126 -16.81 -7.83 -1.09
N THR A 127 -15.85 -8.71 -0.85
CA THR A 127 -15.43 -9.12 0.49
C THR A 127 -14.01 -8.66 0.79
N LEU A 128 -13.59 -8.72 2.06
CA LEU A 128 -12.20 -8.43 2.45
C LEU A 128 -11.19 -9.41 1.81
N ASN A 129 -11.65 -10.57 1.34
CA ASN A 129 -10.83 -11.49 0.54
C ASN A 129 -10.51 -10.98 -0.88
N GLU A 130 -11.11 -9.89 -1.31
CA GLU A 130 -10.86 -9.25 -2.61
C GLU A 130 -10.15 -7.89 -2.41
N VAL A 131 -9.62 -7.64 -1.20
CA VAL A 131 -8.93 -6.42 -0.82
C VAL A 131 -7.45 -6.68 -0.61
N ALA A 132 -6.62 -5.76 -1.13
CA ALA A 132 -5.23 -5.58 -0.76
C ALA A 132 -5.08 -4.31 0.08
N TYR A 133 -4.28 -4.36 1.14
CA TYR A 133 -4.00 -3.21 2.00
C TYR A 133 -2.52 -3.09 2.34
N ILE A 134 -2.01 -1.86 2.29
CA ILE A 134 -0.67 -1.51 2.75
C ILE A 134 -0.75 -0.50 3.90
N GLY A 135 -0.01 -0.77 4.97
CA GLY A 135 0.08 0.09 6.15
C GLY A 135 1.30 -0.27 7.01
N ASP A 136 1.72 0.64 7.88
CA ASP A 136 3.02 0.59 8.57
C ASP A 136 2.93 0.48 10.10
N ASP A 137 1.83 0.92 10.72
CA ASP A 137 1.73 1.11 12.16
C ASP A 137 0.63 0.24 12.78
N VAL A 138 0.62 0.16 14.10
CA VAL A 138 -0.30 -0.67 14.90
C VAL A 138 -1.77 -0.36 14.64
N ASN A 139 -2.12 0.86 14.28
CA ASN A 139 -3.48 1.26 13.90
C ASN A 139 -3.95 0.61 12.58
N CYS A 140 -3.03 0.02 11.80
CA CYS A 140 -3.32 -0.73 10.58
C CYS A 140 -3.53 -2.22 10.84
N LYS A 141 -3.16 -2.71 12.04
CA LYS A 141 -3.04 -4.15 12.36
C LYS A 141 -4.33 -4.92 12.12
N GLU A 142 -5.47 -4.40 12.56
CA GLU A 142 -6.76 -5.08 12.42
C GLU A 142 -7.15 -5.25 10.96
N LEU A 143 -7.03 -4.19 10.16
CA LEU A 143 -7.34 -4.24 8.73
C LEU A 143 -6.34 -5.15 7.98
N LEU A 144 -5.05 -5.03 8.26
CA LEU A 144 -4.02 -5.91 7.70
C LEU A 144 -4.31 -7.38 8.00
N SER A 145 -4.77 -7.70 9.21
CA SER A 145 -5.07 -9.08 9.59
C SER A 145 -6.28 -9.65 8.86
N ALA A 146 -7.20 -8.79 8.42
CA ALA A 146 -8.49 -9.19 7.84
C ALA A 146 -8.49 -9.29 6.30
N VAL A 147 -7.58 -8.60 5.60
CA VAL A 147 -7.55 -8.59 4.14
C VAL A 147 -6.76 -9.76 3.56
N ARG A 148 -7.00 -10.06 2.27
CA ARG A 148 -6.31 -11.14 1.55
C ARG A 148 -4.84 -10.85 1.30
N VAL A 149 -4.54 -9.70 0.71
CA VAL A 149 -3.18 -9.29 0.40
C VAL A 149 -2.75 -8.19 1.36
N LYS A 150 -1.67 -8.46 2.08
CA LYS A 150 -1.12 -7.62 3.13
C LYS A 150 0.26 -7.17 2.72
N ALA A 151 0.53 -5.89 2.85
CA ALA A 151 1.84 -5.32 2.59
C ALA A 151 2.20 -4.28 3.65
N CYS A 152 3.48 -4.08 3.87
CA CYS A 152 3.99 -2.99 4.68
C CYS A 152 5.32 -2.46 4.13
N PRO A 153 5.66 -1.21 4.42
CA PRO A 153 7.02 -0.69 4.25
C PRO A 153 8.05 -1.48 5.06
N ALA A 154 9.32 -1.43 4.63
CA ALA A 154 10.40 -2.15 5.31
C ALA A 154 10.72 -1.62 6.71
N ASP A 155 10.41 -0.35 6.95
CA ASP A 155 10.62 0.40 8.18
C ASP A 155 9.37 0.46 9.08
N SER A 156 8.38 -0.40 8.82
CA SER A 156 7.17 -0.54 9.63
C SER A 156 7.46 -1.08 11.03
N MET A 157 6.48 -0.90 11.92
CA MET A 157 6.56 -1.45 13.28
C MET A 157 6.78 -2.97 13.26
N PRO A 158 7.64 -3.54 14.14
CA PRO A 158 7.95 -4.99 14.16
C PRO A 158 6.70 -5.87 14.19
N SER A 159 5.69 -5.51 14.99
CA SER A 159 4.42 -6.26 15.08
C SER A 159 3.58 -6.24 13.80
N ILE A 160 3.87 -5.33 12.87
CA ILE A 160 3.25 -5.26 11.55
C ILE A 160 4.03 -6.13 10.57
N ILE A 161 5.36 -6.07 10.61
CA ILE A 161 6.23 -6.89 9.77
C ILE A 161 5.94 -8.38 9.95
N GLU A 162 5.64 -8.81 11.18
CA GLU A 162 5.36 -10.21 11.52
C GLU A 162 4.09 -10.79 10.87
N ILE A 163 3.10 -9.95 10.53
CA ILE A 163 1.80 -10.40 9.97
C ILE A 163 1.70 -10.28 8.44
N GLN A 164 2.76 -9.87 7.75
CA GLN A 164 2.75 -9.58 6.32
C GLN A 164 3.01 -10.79 5.43
N ILE A 165 2.46 -10.74 4.21
CA ILE A 165 2.84 -11.62 3.10
C ILE A 165 3.89 -10.94 2.21
N GLY A 166 3.81 -9.64 2.02
CA GLY A 166 4.72 -8.85 1.20
C GLY A 166 5.39 -7.71 1.99
N ARG A 167 6.63 -7.39 1.63
CA ARG A 167 7.40 -6.32 2.26
C ARG A 167 8.05 -5.45 1.19
N ALA A 168 7.68 -4.17 1.13
CA ALA A 168 8.34 -3.22 0.25
C ALA A 168 9.70 -2.79 0.84
N SER A 169 10.78 -3.01 0.10
CA SER A 169 12.16 -2.81 0.58
C SER A 169 12.70 -1.38 0.39
N CYS A 170 11.96 -0.49 -0.24
CA CYS A 170 12.43 0.86 -0.52
C CYS A 170 11.37 1.94 -0.25
N ARG A 171 11.74 3.20 -0.49
CA ARG A 171 10.89 4.37 -0.19
C ARG A 171 9.66 4.51 -1.09
N GLU A 172 9.67 3.85 -2.25
CA GLU A 172 8.54 3.82 -3.18
C GLU A 172 7.64 2.62 -2.86
N ARG A 173 6.76 2.79 -1.91
CA ARG A 173 6.09 1.71 -1.20
C ARG A 173 4.95 1.08 -1.97
N VAL A 174 4.15 1.88 -2.67
CA VAL A 174 3.03 1.38 -3.49
C VAL A 174 3.53 0.82 -4.82
N TYR A 175 4.53 1.45 -5.44
CA TYR A 175 5.07 1.02 -6.72
C TYR A 175 5.60 -0.42 -6.72
N HIS A 176 6.13 -0.90 -5.60
CA HIS A 176 6.63 -2.27 -5.46
C HIS A 176 5.57 -3.30 -5.06
N CYS A 177 4.35 -2.87 -4.81
CA CYS A 177 3.21 -3.74 -4.53
C CYS A 177 2.37 -4.08 -5.78
N VAL A 178 2.72 -3.47 -6.92
CA VAL A 178 2.01 -3.60 -8.23
C VAL A 178 2.76 -4.58 -9.20
#